data_aa9f0026e2b5c1a3826c90d212335347
#
_entry.id   aa9f0026e2b5c1a3826c90d212335347
#
_cell.length_a   1.000
_cell.length_b   1.000
_cell.length_c   1.000
_cell.angle_alpha   90.00
_cell.angle_beta   90.00
_cell.angle_gamma   90.00
#
_symmetry.space_group_name_H-M   'P 1'
#
loop_
_entity.id
_entity.type
_entity.pdbx_description
1 polymer ?
#
loop_
_entity_poly.entity_id
_entity_poly.type
_entity_poly.pdbx_seq_one_letter_code
_entity_poly.pdbx_strand_id
1 'polypeptide(L)'
;MDGKPALDARTLLLGFVCGYVAVLTFHQLTVLGLWYLGLGRNFPWSFRPVPLFGAPAVLQAAFWGGMWGVLIAACRLYVPAGAARLVYGFLWGALLCSSFGWYVVAPLKGNPSPAFGFETMWRGLLINGMFGLGTVVFLELADRFFARRAAEAPPPEPMADA
;
A
#
# COMPACT_ATOMS: atom_id res chain seq x y z
N MET A 1 15.42 -26.97 -9.63
CA MET A 1 15.84 -25.54 -9.72
C MET A 1 14.62 -24.76 -9.32
N ASP A 2 14.55 -24.39 -8.04
CA ASP A 2 13.41 -23.69 -7.46
C ASP A 2 13.38 -22.27 -8.02
N GLY A 3 12.47 -22.04 -8.97
CA GLY A 3 12.27 -20.73 -9.59
C GLY A 3 11.88 -19.72 -8.51
N LYS A 4 12.84 -18.92 -8.06
CA LYS A 4 12.51 -17.73 -7.27
C LYS A 4 11.48 -16.92 -8.06
N PRO A 5 10.40 -16.46 -7.42
CA PRO A 5 9.41 -15.64 -8.11
C PRO A 5 10.11 -14.43 -8.71
N ALA A 6 10.05 -14.31 -10.04
CA ALA A 6 10.71 -13.23 -10.76
C ALA A 6 10.01 -11.91 -10.45
N LEU A 7 10.80 -10.91 -10.12
CA LEU A 7 10.32 -9.54 -9.99
C LEU A 7 10.12 -8.98 -11.40
N ASP A 8 8.91 -9.06 -11.91
CA ASP A 8 8.55 -8.58 -13.25
C ASP A 8 7.85 -7.21 -13.22
N ALA A 9 7.79 -6.57 -14.38
CA ALA A 9 7.15 -5.25 -14.53
C ALA A 9 5.67 -5.28 -14.11
N ARG A 10 4.99 -6.41 -14.30
CA ARG A 10 3.60 -6.58 -13.88
C ARG A 10 3.45 -6.53 -12.35
N THR A 11 4.32 -7.24 -11.63
CA THR A 11 4.34 -7.21 -10.15
C THR A 11 4.56 -5.80 -9.63
N LEU A 12 5.48 -5.04 -10.23
CA LEU A 12 5.76 -3.66 -9.84
C LEU A 12 4.55 -2.75 -10.12
N LEU A 13 3.94 -2.86 -11.30
CA LEU A 13 2.76 -2.07 -11.68
C LEU A 13 1.57 -2.39 -10.77
N LEU A 14 1.29 -3.68 -10.53
CA LEU A 14 0.24 -4.10 -9.61
C LEU A 14 0.51 -3.59 -8.19
N GLY A 15 1.76 -3.64 -7.75
CA GLY A 15 2.18 -3.08 -6.47
C GLY A 15 1.81 -1.60 -6.35
N PHE A 16 2.16 -0.81 -7.38
CA PHE A 16 1.83 0.61 -7.42
C PHE A 16 0.32 0.85 -7.39
N VAL A 17 -0.44 0.20 -8.28
CA VAL A 17 -1.90 0.39 -8.37
C VAL A 17 -2.58 -0.04 -7.07
N CYS A 18 -2.24 -1.20 -6.53
CA CYS A 18 -2.83 -1.71 -5.29
C CYS A 18 -2.51 -0.81 -4.09
N GLY A 19 -1.26 -0.31 -3.98
CA GLY A 19 -0.88 0.63 -2.94
C GLY A 19 -1.58 1.98 -3.07
N TYR A 20 -1.70 2.50 -4.28
CA TYR A 20 -2.44 3.72 -4.56
C TYR A 20 -3.91 3.61 -4.12
N VAL A 21 -4.59 2.54 -4.54
CA VAL A 21 -6.00 2.28 -4.18
C VAL A 21 -6.15 2.01 -2.68
N ALA A 22 -5.20 1.32 -2.04
CA ALA A 22 -5.22 1.06 -0.61
C ALA A 22 -5.16 2.36 0.22
N VAL A 23 -4.45 3.40 -0.24
CA VAL A 23 -4.52 4.71 0.41
C VAL A 23 -5.90 5.31 0.28
N LEU A 24 -6.50 5.30 -0.91
CA LEU A 24 -7.83 5.89 -1.14
C LEU A 24 -8.95 5.16 -0.39
N THR A 25 -8.73 3.91 -0.01
CA THR A 25 -9.71 3.07 0.69
C THR A 25 -9.29 2.80 2.14
N PHE A 26 -8.52 1.77 2.40
CA PHE A 26 -8.19 1.29 3.75
C PHE A 26 -7.60 2.37 4.66
N HIS A 27 -6.63 3.14 4.14
CA HIS A 27 -6.03 4.24 4.89
C HIS A 27 -7.06 5.32 5.20
N GLN A 28 -7.79 5.82 4.21
CA GLN A 28 -8.76 6.90 4.41
C GLN A 28 -9.98 6.44 5.24
N LEU A 29 -10.43 5.19 5.09
CA LEU A 29 -11.50 4.63 5.91
C LEU A 29 -11.07 4.50 7.38
N THR A 30 -9.81 4.16 7.64
CA THR A 30 -9.26 4.14 9.00
C THR A 30 -9.21 5.56 9.58
N VAL A 31 -8.80 6.55 8.80
CA VAL A 31 -8.84 7.97 9.21
C VAL A 31 -10.28 8.40 9.53
N LEU A 32 -11.25 8.00 8.69
CA LEU A 32 -12.67 8.27 8.89
C LEU A 32 -13.19 7.65 10.20
N GLY A 33 -12.86 6.38 10.45
CA GLY A 33 -13.24 5.71 11.69
C GLY A 33 -12.68 6.43 12.93
N LEU A 34 -11.40 6.80 12.90
CA LEU A 34 -10.78 7.56 13.97
C LEU A 34 -11.42 8.94 14.15
N TRP A 35 -11.82 9.59 13.06
CA TRP A 35 -12.53 10.88 13.12
C TRP A 35 -13.87 10.74 13.85
N TYR A 36 -14.71 9.78 13.49
CA TYR A 36 -16.00 9.55 14.15
C TYR A 36 -15.90 9.17 15.62
N LEU A 37 -14.80 8.52 16.00
CA LEU A 37 -14.52 8.18 17.40
C LEU A 37 -13.95 9.38 18.21
N GLY A 38 -13.78 10.55 17.60
CA GLY A 38 -13.15 11.72 18.24
C GLY A 38 -11.64 11.55 18.47
N LEU A 39 -11.03 10.53 17.86
CA LEU A 39 -9.61 10.22 17.98
C LEU A 39 -8.77 10.75 16.80
N GLY A 40 -9.42 11.17 15.71
CA GLY A 40 -8.79 11.71 14.51
C GLY A 40 -8.58 13.22 14.60
N ARG A 41 -7.49 13.73 13.99
CA ARG A 41 -7.22 15.17 13.90
C ARG A 41 -7.77 15.81 12.63
N ASN A 42 -7.88 15.04 11.55
CA ASN A 42 -8.24 15.53 10.22
C ASN A 42 -9.37 14.69 9.64
N PHE A 43 -10.24 15.34 8.86
CA PHE A 43 -11.22 14.66 8.04
C PHE A 43 -10.49 13.97 6.86
N PRO A 44 -10.89 12.73 6.46
CA PRO A 44 -10.25 12.02 5.37
C PRO A 44 -10.48 12.68 4.00
N TRP A 45 -9.81 12.15 2.98
CA TRP A 45 -9.87 12.60 1.58
C TRP A 45 -9.68 14.10 1.39
N SER A 46 -8.66 14.68 2.05
CA SER A 46 -8.36 16.11 1.93
C SER A 46 -7.93 16.47 0.50
N PHE A 47 -8.68 17.36 -0.13
CA PHE A 47 -8.35 17.94 -1.44
C PHE A 47 -7.57 19.28 -1.32
N ARG A 48 -7.13 19.65 -0.13
CA ARG A 48 -6.28 20.84 0.04
C ARG A 48 -5.01 20.68 -0.80
N PRO A 49 -4.61 21.72 -1.56
CA PRO A 49 -3.38 21.67 -2.32
C PRO A 49 -2.17 21.58 -1.38
N VAL A 50 -1.21 20.73 -1.74
CA VAL A 50 0.07 20.64 -1.03
C VAL A 50 1.08 21.58 -1.67
N PRO A 51 2.10 22.07 -0.91
CA PRO A 51 3.06 23.05 -1.41
C PRO A 51 3.81 22.61 -2.68
N LEU A 52 4.08 21.32 -2.81
CA LEU A 52 4.76 20.77 -3.97
C LEU A 52 3.74 20.46 -5.08
N PHE A 53 3.84 21.15 -6.22
CA PHE A 53 3.00 20.98 -7.41
C PHE A 53 1.50 21.33 -7.25
N GLY A 54 1.04 21.81 -6.10
CA GLY A 54 -0.38 22.12 -5.89
C GLY A 54 -1.34 20.93 -5.96
N ALA A 55 -0.82 19.70 -5.95
CA ALA A 55 -1.64 18.49 -6.03
C ALA A 55 -2.52 18.33 -4.78
N PRO A 56 -3.74 17.75 -4.90
CA PRO A 56 -4.55 17.41 -3.73
C PRO A 56 -3.81 16.48 -2.76
N ALA A 57 -3.89 16.77 -1.47
CA ALA A 57 -3.16 16.03 -0.44
C ALA A 57 -3.45 14.52 -0.46
N VAL A 58 -4.70 14.13 -0.73
CA VAL A 58 -5.08 12.71 -0.83
C VAL A 58 -4.42 12.01 -2.02
N LEU A 59 -4.30 12.70 -3.18
CA LEU A 59 -3.67 12.12 -4.36
C LEU A 59 -2.15 12.03 -4.19
N GLN A 60 -1.53 13.04 -3.54
CA GLN A 60 -0.13 12.95 -3.16
C GLN A 60 0.13 11.78 -2.22
N ALA A 61 -0.71 11.60 -1.20
CA ALA A 61 -0.60 10.47 -0.29
C ALA A 61 -0.77 9.13 -1.03
N ALA A 62 -1.74 9.05 -1.97
CA ALA A 62 -1.97 7.86 -2.77
C ALA A 62 -0.78 7.53 -3.69
N PHE A 63 -0.14 8.54 -4.30
CA PHE A 63 1.08 8.35 -5.09
C PHE A 63 2.19 7.70 -4.24
N TRP A 64 2.47 8.24 -3.05
CA TRP A 64 3.46 7.65 -2.15
C TRP A 64 3.05 6.26 -1.66
N GLY A 65 1.74 6.04 -1.44
CA GLY A 65 1.22 4.71 -1.17
C GLY A 65 1.47 3.72 -2.32
N GLY A 66 1.36 4.17 -3.58
CA GLY A 66 1.76 3.40 -4.74
C GLY A 66 3.25 3.02 -4.72
N MET A 67 4.14 3.96 -4.41
CA MET A 67 5.57 3.70 -4.28
C MET A 67 5.88 2.67 -3.17
N TRP A 68 5.26 2.80 -2.00
CA TRP A 68 5.34 1.79 -0.94
C TRP A 68 4.74 0.44 -1.36
N GLY A 69 3.65 0.47 -2.14
CA GLY A 69 3.00 -0.71 -2.68
C GLY A 69 3.91 -1.53 -3.60
N VAL A 70 4.78 -0.86 -4.38
CA VAL A 70 5.83 -1.54 -5.18
C VAL A 70 6.76 -2.34 -4.27
N LEU A 71 7.24 -1.74 -3.17
CA LEU A 71 8.13 -2.42 -2.22
C LEU A 71 7.42 -3.58 -1.51
N ILE A 72 6.16 -3.36 -1.08
CA ILE A 72 5.34 -4.40 -0.47
C ILE A 72 5.16 -5.58 -1.44
N ALA A 73 4.85 -5.32 -2.71
CA ALA A 73 4.66 -6.35 -3.73
C ALA A 73 5.95 -7.15 -3.99
N ALA A 74 7.08 -6.47 -4.06
CA ALA A 74 8.38 -7.12 -4.26
C ALA A 74 8.75 -8.04 -3.09
N CYS A 75 8.63 -7.54 -1.86
CA CYS A 75 9.05 -8.29 -0.67
C CYS A 75 8.05 -9.38 -0.26
N ARG A 76 6.74 -9.25 -0.60
CA ARG A 76 5.74 -10.29 -0.28
C ARG A 76 6.04 -11.64 -0.93
N LEU A 77 6.80 -11.66 -2.01
CA LEU A 77 7.18 -12.89 -2.72
C LEU A 77 8.01 -13.85 -1.83
N TYR A 78 8.62 -13.33 -0.79
CA TYR A 78 9.40 -14.10 0.21
C TYR A 78 8.56 -14.52 1.42
N VAL A 79 7.28 -14.15 1.47
CA VAL A 79 6.37 -14.44 2.59
C VAL A 79 5.40 -15.55 2.17
N PRO A 80 5.18 -16.58 3.00
CA PRO A 80 4.19 -17.62 2.73
C PRO A 80 2.80 -17.03 2.46
N ALA A 81 2.09 -17.62 1.48
CA ALA A 81 0.74 -17.16 1.14
C ALA A 81 -0.25 -17.29 2.31
N GLY A 82 -1.38 -16.57 2.20
CA GLY A 82 -2.44 -16.61 3.21
C GLY A 82 -2.27 -15.58 4.32
N ALA A 83 -2.62 -15.97 5.55
CA ALA A 83 -2.62 -15.06 6.71
C ALA A 83 -1.26 -14.40 6.98
N ALA A 84 -0.16 -15.09 6.71
CA ALA A 84 1.19 -14.55 6.90
C ALA A 84 1.43 -13.28 6.05
N ARG A 85 0.93 -13.24 4.81
CA ARG A 85 1.03 -12.06 3.96
C ARG A 85 0.20 -10.89 4.45
N LEU A 86 -0.97 -11.14 5.04
CA LEU A 86 -1.80 -10.08 5.62
C LEU A 86 -1.10 -9.45 6.82
N VAL A 87 -0.56 -10.28 7.72
CA VAL A 87 0.24 -9.81 8.87
C VAL A 87 1.47 -9.05 8.40
N TYR A 88 2.19 -9.57 7.41
CA TYR A 88 3.33 -8.89 6.79
C TYR A 88 2.94 -7.50 6.26
N GLY A 89 1.84 -7.40 5.49
CA GLY A 89 1.37 -6.11 4.96
C GLY A 89 1.05 -5.13 6.07
N PHE A 90 0.33 -5.56 7.10
CA PHE A 90 0.03 -4.72 8.25
C PHE A 90 1.30 -4.24 8.97
N LEU A 91 2.23 -5.13 9.28
CA LEU A 91 3.47 -4.78 9.97
C LEU A 91 4.37 -3.89 9.11
N TRP A 92 4.45 -4.14 7.80
CA TRP A 92 5.18 -3.27 6.88
C TRP A 92 4.65 -1.84 6.92
N GLY A 93 3.35 -1.66 6.74
CA GLY A 93 2.73 -0.34 6.81
C GLY A 93 2.88 0.30 8.18
N ALA A 94 2.54 -0.43 9.24
CA ALA A 94 2.61 0.08 10.60
C ALA A 94 4.02 0.50 11.00
N LEU A 95 5.02 -0.32 10.74
CA LEU A 95 6.38 -0.08 11.23
C LEU A 95 7.22 0.73 10.24
N LEU A 96 7.35 0.28 8.99
CA LEU A 96 8.28 0.91 8.05
C LEU A 96 7.73 2.24 7.51
N CYS A 97 6.47 2.27 7.04
CA CYS A 97 5.90 3.51 6.51
C CYS A 97 5.76 4.57 7.61
N SER A 98 5.35 4.19 8.83
CA SER A 98 5.23 5.14 9.94
C SER A 98 6.59 5.66 10.38
N SER A 99 7.57 4.79 10.58
CA SER A 99 8.93 5.20 10.97
C SER A 99 9.54 6.13 9.93
N PHE A 100 9.42 5.80 8.64
CA PHE A 100 9.89 6.68 7.57
C PHE A 100 9.19 8.05 7.61
N GLY A 101 7.88 8.06 7.83
CA GLY A 101 7.11 9.29 8.00
C GLY A 101 7.60 10.14 9.16
N TRP A 102 7.88 9.54 10.31
CA TRP A 102 8.27 10.26 11.52
C TRP A 102 9.73 10.71 11.55
N TYR A 103 10.64 9.88 11.06
CA TYR A 103 12.08 10.11 11.20
C TYR A 103 12.75 10.66 9.94
N VAL A 104 12.09 10.55 8.78
CA VAL A 104 12.61 11.07 7.52
C VAL A 104 11.74 12.21 6.98
N VAL A 105 10.44 11.94 6.74
CA VAL A 105 9.58 12.93 6.08
C VAL A 105 9.28 14.13 6.98
N ALA A 106 9.08 13.92 8.28
CA ALA A 106 8.77 15.00 9.21
C ALA A 106 9.92 16.01 9.33
N PRO A 107 11.19 15.61 9.56
CA PRO A 107 12.32 16.52 9.55
C PRO A 107 12.52 17.26 8.23
N LEU A 108 12.35 16.58 7.10
CA LEU A 108 12.45 17.22 5.78
C LEU A 108 11.39 18.32 5.57
N LYS A 109 10.27 18.26 6.30
CA LYS A 109 9.23 19.30 6.31
C LYS A 109 9.41 20.33 7.42
N GLY A 110 10.54 20.33 8.13
CA GLY A 110 10.82 21.24 9.24
C GLY A 110 10.06 20.92 10.52
N ASN A 111 9.46 19.74 10.65
CA ASN A 111 8.79 19.29 11.85
C ASN A 111 9.76 18.56 12.81
N PRO A 112 9.50 18.53 14.14
CA PRO A 112 10.31 17.76 15.06
C PRO A 112 10.26 16.25 14.74
N SER A 113 11.29 15.52 15.14
CA SER A 113 11.37 14.06 15.00
C SER A 113 11.38 13.41 16.38
N PRO A 114 10.46 12.50 16.67
CA PRO A 114 9.30 12.11 15.86
C PRO A 114 8.27 13.25 15.73
N ALA A 115 7.55 13.30 14.63
CA ALA A 115 6.60 14.38 14.31
C ALA A 115 5.47 14.55 15.32
N PHE A 116 5.25 13.59 16.20
CA PHE A 116 4.18 13.55 17.19
C PHE A 116 4.69 12.90 18.48
N GLY A 117 4.09 13.28 19.62
CA GLY A 117 4.33 12.60 20.90
C GLY A 117 3.92 11.12 20.83
N PHE A 118 4.57 10.30 21.65
CA PHE A 118 4.33 8.84 21.69
C PHE A 118 2.86 8.49 21.87
N GLU A 119 2.10 9.29 22.62
CA GLU A 119 0.65 9.14 22.86
C GLU A 119 -0.20 9.17 21.58
N THR A 120 0.32 9.73 20.51
CA THR A 120 -0.39 9.84 19.21
C THR A 120 0.17 8.95 18.13
N MET A 121 1.34 8.33 18.33
CA MET A 121 2.02 7.49 17.33
C MET A 121 1.19 6.26 16.95
N TRP A 122 0.45 5.67 17.90
CA TRP A 122 -0.39 4.49 17.64
C TRP A 122 -1.39 4.72 16.50
N ARG A 123 -1.88 5.96 16.29
CA ARG A 123 -2.78 6.30 15.18
C ARG A 123 -2.08 6.13 13.84
N GLY A 124 -0.84 6.60 13.75
CA GLY A 124 -0.01 6.40 12.56
C GLY A 124 0.26 4.92 12.27
N LEU A 125 0.59 4.16 13.32
CA LEU A 125 0.76 2.70 13.22
C LEU A 125 -0.51 2.03 12.68
N LEU A 126 -1.68 2.38 13.22
CA LEU A 126 -2.94 1.81 12.79
C LEU A 126 -3.28 2.20 11.35
N ILE A 127 -3.22 3.49 11.02
CA ILE A 127 -3.58 4.01 9.69
C ILE A 127 -2.67 3.39 8.62
N ASN A 128 -1.35 3.43 8.82
CA ASN A 128 -0.40 2.87 7.87
C ASN A 128 -0.41 1.33 7.87
N GLY A 129 -0.69 0.70 9.01
CA GLY A 129 -0.88 -0.76 9.08
C GLY A 129 -2.07 -1.21 8.23
N MET A 130 -3.19 -0.51 8.34
CA MET A 130 -4.38 -0.79 7.51
C MET A 130 -4.13 -0.50 6.03
N PHE A 131 -3.34 0.53 5.69
CA PHE A 131 -2.84 0.75 4.35
C PHE A 131 -2.06 -0.46 3.82
N GLY A 132 -1.08 -0.94 4.56
CA GLY A 132 -0.25 -2.08 4.14
C GLY A 132 -1.04 -3.37 4.02
N LEU A 133 -1.97 -3.63 4.96
CA LEU A 133 -2.92 -4.74 4.88
C LEU A 133 -3.79 -4.64 3.64
N GLY A 134 -4.39 -3.48 3.37
CA GLY A 134 -5.21 -3.23 2.19
C GLY A 134 -4.44 -3.43 0.88
N THR A 135 -3.17 -3.01 0.84
CA THR A 135 -2.29 -3.24 -0.32
C THR A 135 -2.14 -4.74 -0.60
N VAL A 136 -1.87 -5.55 0.43
CA VAL A 136 -1.75 -7.00 0.27
C VAL A 136 -3.08 -7.64 -0.13
N VAL A 137 -4.19 -7.22 0.47
CA VAL A 137 -5.54 -7.71 0.08
C VAL A 137 -5.78 -7.49 -1.40
N PHE A 138 -5.53 -6.29 -1.92
CA PHE A 138 -5.72 -6.00 -3.34
C PHE A 138 -4.75 -6.78 -4.24
N LEU A 139 -3.51 -6.99 -3.83
CA LEU A 139 -2.55 -7.83 -4.55
C LEU A 139 -3.02 -9.29 -4.63
N GLU A 140 -3.49 -9.87 -3.53
CA GLU A 140 -4.02 -11.25 -3.53
C GLU A 140 -5.29 -11.38 -4.38
N LEU A 141 -6.16 -10.37 -4.38
CA LEU A 141 -7.34 -10.34 -5.26
C LEU A 141 -6.95 -10.24 -6.74
N ALA A 142 -5.98 -9.40 -7.06
CA ALA A 142 -5.46 -9.27 -8.41
C ALA A 142 -4.84 -10.59 -8.91
N ASP A 143 -4.02 -11.24 -8.09
CA ASP A 143 -3.42 -12.53 -8.45
C ASP A 143 -4.48 -13.60 -8.74
N ARG A 144 -5.51 -13.69 -7.88
CA ARG A 144 -6.64 -14.63 -8.10
C ARG A 144 -7.42 -14.31 -9.37
N PHE A 145 -7.68 -13.04 -9.64
CA PHE A 145 -8.39 -12.61 -10.83
C PHE A 145 -7.63 -13.01 -12.11
N PHE A 146 -6.34 -12.73 -12.16
CA PHE A 146 -5.53 -13.06 -13.32
C PHE A 146 -5.30 -14.56 -13.48
N ALA A 147 -5.17 -15.32 -12.40
CA ALA A 147 -5.07 -16.77 -12.45
C ALA A 147 -6.34 -17.42 -13.03
N ARG A 148 -7.52 -16.93 -12.64
CA ARG A 148 -8.80 -17.38 -13.20
C ARG A 148 -8.89 -17.10 -14.71
N ARG A 149 -8.55 -15.88 -15.13
CA ARG A 149 -8.56 -15.52 -16.55
C ARG A 149 -7.57 -16.35 -17.39
N ALA A 150 -6.41 -16.67 -16.84
CA ALA A 150 -5.47 -17.54 -17.52
C ALA A 150 -5.98 -18.98 -17.67
N ALA A 151 -6.74 -19.48 -16.69
CA ALA A 151 -7.37 -20.82 -16.77
C ALA A 151 -8.56 -20.90 -17.76
N GLU A 152 -9.22 -19.77 -18.01
CA GLU A 152 -10.35 -19.67 -18.95
C GLU A 152 -9.91 -19.38 -20.40
N ALA A 153 -8.64 -19.05 -20.63
CA ALA A 153 -8.14 -18.77 -21.97
C ALA A 153 -8.16 -20.04 -22.84
N PRO A 154 -8.63 -19.96 -24.10
CA PRO A 154 -8.58 -21.10 -25.01
C PRO A 154 -7.12 -21.55 -25.22
N PRO A 155 -6.89 -22.85 -25.44
CA PRO A 155 -5.55 -23.35 -25.76
C PRO A 155 -5.01 -22.65 -27.02
N PRO A 156 -3.70 -22.42 -27.11
CA PRO A 156 -3.10 -21.81 -28.29
C PRO A 156 -3.43 -22.67 -29.51
N GLU A 157 -3.82 -22.04 -30.61
CA GLU A 157 -4.04 -22.74 -31.87
C GLU A 157 -2.76 -23.51 -32.25
N PRO A 158 -2.87 -24.80 -32.69
CA PRO A 158 -1.72 -25.53 -33.14
C PRO A 158 -1.09 -24.75 -34.32
N MET A 159 0.20 -24.45 -34.20
CA MET A 159 0.95 -23.82 -35.30
C MET A 159 0.77 -24.71 -36.53
N ALA A 160 0.12 -24.18 -37.55
CA ALA A 160 0.06 -24.87 -38.86
C ALA A 160 1.51 -25.00 -39.33
N ASP A 161 1.97 -26.25 -39.37
CA ASP A 161 3.29 -26.58 -39.88
C ASP A 161 3.40 -26.05 -41.31
N ALA A 162 4.27 -25.04 -41.50
CA ALA A 162 4.62 -24.47 -42.80
C ALA A 162 5.80 -25.22 -43.39
#